data_f383cb5adb1c116408836578c21a4e6f
#
_entry.id   f383cb5adb1c116408836578c21a4e6f
#
_cell.length_a   1.000
_cell.length_b   1.000
_cell.length_c   1.000
_cell.angle_alpha   90.00
_cell.angle_beta   90.00
_cell.angle_gamma   90.00
#
_symmetry.space_group_name_H-M   'P 1'
#
loop_
_entity.id
_entity.type
_entity.pdbx_description
1 polymer ?
#
loop_
_entity_poly.entity_id
_entity_poly.type
_entity_poly.pdbx_seq_one_letter_code
_entity_poly.pdbx_strand_id
1 'polypeptide(L)'
;VYAYNYIDGDDNIKEKDSNSHGMHVTGISAGNPNKKAPNNEYIYGVAPEAQVMFMRVFSDRQLTTDESIYVKAIDDAVALGADTINMSLGSATGGTVNVNTSLQAAIERARAKGVSVVIAAGNDNTFGSGYSKPLVENPDYGLVSSPSVAEGSISVASVNNTVLTEQVMAVHGLEKNAKLQNGKF
;
A
#
# COMPACT_ATOMS: atom_id res chain seq x y z
N VAL A 1 -6.46 -19.78 -4.12
CA VAL A 1 -6.64 -18.32 -4.05
C VAL A 1 -7.78 -18.05 -3.08
N TYR A 2 -7.53 -17.25 -2.07
CA TYR A 2 -8.53 -16.83 -1.09
C TYR A 2 -8.89 -15.37 -1.35
N ALA A 3 -10.17 -15.04 -1.29
CA ALA A 3 -10.64 -13.67 -1.41
C ALA A 3 -11.88 -13.47 -0.53
N TYR A 4 -11.87 -12.44 0.32
CA TYR A 4 -12.97 -12.16 1.22
C TYR A 4 -13.05 -10.66 1.56
N ASN A 5 -14.26 -10.16 1.67
CA ASN A 5 -14.57 -8.79 2.04
C ASN A 5 -14.95 -8.74 3.53
N TYR A 6 -14.01 -8.35 4.35
CA TYR A 6 -14.15 -8.32 5.81
C TYR A 6 -15.05 -7.19 6.31
N ILE A 7 -15.17 -6.10 5.51
CA ILE A 7 -15.96 -4.95 5.92
C ILE A 7 -17.47 -5.17 5.72
N ASP A 8 -17.84 -5.85 4.64
CA ASP A 8 -19.25 -6.13 4.33
C ASP A 8 -19.66 -7.58 4.70
N GLY A 9 -18.68 -8.44 5.01
CA GLY A 9 -18.91 -9.81 5.46
C GLY A 9 -19.33 -10.77 4.34
N ASP A 10 -18.84 -10.55 3.11
CA ASP A 10 -19.17 -11.32 1.93
C ASP A 10 -17.94 -11.68 1.09
N ASP A 11 -18.12 -12.32 -0.05
CA ASP A 11 -17.08 -12.67 -1.00
C ASP A 11 -16.89 -11.66 -2.15
N ASN A 12 -17.60 -10.54 -2.10
CA ASN A 12 -17.51 -9.50 -3.10
C ASN A 12 -16.30 -8.60 -2.89
N ILE A 13 -15.21 -8.93 -3.54
CA ILE A 13 -13.97 -8.16 -3.52
C ILE A 13 -13.86 -7.15 -4.67
N LYS A 14 -14.88 -7.02 -5.50
CA LYS A 14 -14.85 -6.08 -6.63
C LYS A 14 -14.86 -4.65 -6.11
N GLU A 15 -13.84 -3.91 -6.50
CA GLU A 15 -13.79 -2.48 -6.26
C GLU A 15 -14.64 -1.75 -7.30
N LYS A 16 -15.25 -0.65 -6.88
CA LYS A 16 -15.87 0.28 -7.82
C LYS A 16 -14.80 1.13 -8.50
N ASP A 17 -15.10 1.61 -9.69
CA ASP A 17 -14.18 2.34 -10.60
C ASP A 17 -13.43 3.51 -9.95
N SER A 18 -13.90 4.02 -8.82
CA SER A 18 -13.30 5.14 -8.11
C SER A 18 -12.23 4.76 -7.07
N ASN A 19 -12.06 3.47 -6.78
CA ASN A 19 -11.14 3.04 -5.73
C ASN A 19 -10.47 1.70 -6.08
N SER A 20 -9.45 1.77 -6.91
CA SER A 20 -8.67 0.60 -7.37
C SER A 20 -7.36 0.41 -6.60
N HIS A 21 -7.22 0.99 -5.41
CA HIS A 21 -5.98 0.97 -4.64
C HIS A 21 -5.49 -0.45 -4.35
N GLY A 22 -6.36 -1.35 -3.86
CA GLY A 22 -6.00 -2.73 -3.55
C GLY A 22 -5.58 -3.52 -4.79
N MET A 23 -6.23 -3.29 -5.93
CA MET A 23 -5.84 -3.88 -7.22
C MET A 23 -4.46 -3.39 -7.67
N HIS A 24 -4.20 -2.09 -7.54
CA HIS A 24 -2.91 -1.49 -7.90
C HIS A 24 -1.78 -2.06 -7.04
N VAL A 25 -1.97 -2.13 -5.71
CA VAL A 25 -1.00 -2.72 -4.78
C VAL A 25 -0.74 -4.19 -5.11
N THR A 26 -1.79 -4.96 -5.37
CA THR A 26 -1.67 -6.38 -5.74
C THR A 26 -0.92 -6.55 -7.07
N GLY A 27 -1.19 -5.67 -8.04
CA GLY A 27 -0.48 -5.65 -9.32
C GLY A 27 1.02 -5.42 -9.16
N ILE A 28 1.41 -4.47 -8.31
CA ILE A 28 2.82 -4.19 -8.01
C ILE A 28 3.49 -5.39 -7.31
N SER A 29 2.78 -6.03 -6.40
CA SER A 29 3.33 -7.12 -5.61
C SER A 29 3.43 -8.43 -6.39
N ALA A 30 2.34 -8.84 -7.05
CA ALA A 30 2.20 -10.18 -7.61
C ALA A 30 1.53 -10.20 -9.00
N GLY A 31 1.52 -9.11 -9.73
CA GLY A 31 0.96 -9.07 -11.08
C GLY A 31 1.62 -10.10 -11.99
N ASN A 32 0.80 -10.94 -12.62
CA ASN A 32 1.25 -11.95 -13.56
C ASN A 32 0.34 -11.92 -14.79
N PRO A 33 0.73 -11.20 -15.84
CA PRO A 33 -0.09 -11.06 -17.03
C PRO A 33 -0.10 -12.35 -17.85
N ASN A 34 -1.23 -13.03 -17.86
CA ASN A 34 -1.46 -14.25 -18.66
C ASN A 34 -1.69 -13.98 -20.16
N LYS A 35 -1.90 -12.72 -20.54
CA LYS A 35 -2.21 -12.32 -21.90
C LYS A 35 -1.40 -11.09 -22.26
N LYS A 36 -1.02 -10.99 -23.55
CA LYS A 36 -0.42 -9.76 -24.07
C LYS A 36 -1.34 -8.58 -23.83
N ALA A 37 -0.81 -7.54 -23.18
CA ALA A 37 -1.47 -6.26 -23.14
C ALA A 37 -1.65 -5.74 -24.58
N PRO A 38 -2.67 -4.91 -24.84
CA PRO A 38 -2.96 -4.43 -26.20
C PRO A 38 -1.77 -3.80 -26.91
N ASN A 39 -0.83 -3.23 -26.17
CA ASN A 39 0.36 -2.53 -26.68
C ASN A 39 1.66 -3.35 -26.53
N ASN A 40 1.58 -4.66 -26.31
CA ASN A 40 2.73 -5.49 -25.94
C ASN A 40 3.45 -5.04 -24.64
N GLU A 41 2.83 -4.23 -23.85
CA GLU A 41 3.34 -3.80 -22.55
C GLU A 41 2.89 -4.79 -21.48
N TYR A 42 3.85 -5.28 -20.70
CA TYR A 42 3.58 -6.19 -19.60
C TYR A 42 4.05 -5.54 -18.30
N ILE A 43 3.19 -5.57 -17.31
CA ILE A 43 3.57 -5.20 -15.95
C ILE A 43 3.61 -6.48 -15.14
N TYR A 44 4.82 -6.88 -14.76
CA TYR A 44 5.02 -7.95 -13.80
C TYR A 44 5.15 -7.34 -12.39
N GLY A 45 4.51 -7.99 -11.44
CA GLY A 45 4.76 -7.70 -10.03
C GLY A 45 6.15 -8.19 -9.61
N VAL A 46 6.56 -7.81 -8.41
CA VAL A 46 7.86 -8.21 -7.84
C VAL A 46 7.94 -9.73 -7.64
N ALA A 47 6.80 -10.37 -7.30
CA ALA A 47 6.69 -11.81 -7.08
C ALA A 47 5.53 -12.40 -7.91
N PRO A 48 5.66 -12.52 -9.25
CA PRO A 48 4.55 -12.88 -10.14
C PRO A 48 4.08 -14.34 -9.95
N GLU A 49 4.86 -15.18 -9.33
CA GLU A 49 4.50 -16.57 -9.03
C GLU A 49 3.90 -16.75 -7.63
N ALA A 50 3.77 -15.67 -6.85
CA ALA A 50 3.17 -15.73 -5.53
C ALA A 50 1.67 -16.03 -5.59
N GLN A 51 1.20 -16.86 -4.68
CA GLN A 51 -0.23 -17.02 -4.45
C GLN A 51 -0.76 -15.87 -3.61
N VAL A 52 -1.85 -15.27 -4.04
CA VAL A 52 -2.43 -14.09 -3.39
C VAL A 52 -3.68 -14.47 -2.61
N MET A 53 -3.72 -14.06 -1.34
CA MET A 53 -4.95 -13.97 -0.55
C MET A 53 -5.38 -12.51 -0.54
N PHE A 54 -6.53 -12.19 -1.14
CA PHE A 54 -7.05 -10.84 -1.17
C PHE A 54 -8.07 -10.63 -0.05
N MET A 55 -7.69 -9.81 0.91
CA MET A 55 -8.51 -9.52 2.09
C MET A 55 -8.92 -8.06 2.07
N ARG A 56 -10.16 -7.81 1.64
CA ARG A 56 -10.71 -6.46 1.55
C ARG A 56 -11.14 -5.98 2.92
N VAL A 57 -10.57 -4.85 3.36
CA VAL A 57 -10.85 -4.25 4.68
C VAL A 57 -11.42 -2.83 4.61
N PHE A 58 -11.57 -2.27 3.40
CA PHE A 58 -12.21 -0.97 3.18
C PHE A 58 -13.52 -1.10 2.41
N SER A 59 -14.52 -0.33 2.83
CA SER A 59 -15.82 -0.28 2.15
C SER A 59 -15.79 0.68 0.95
N ASP A 60 -16.63 0.40 -0.06
CA ASP A 60 -16.92 1.37 -1.12
C ASP A 60 -17.74 2.57 -0.64
N ARG A 61 -18.38 2.43 0.52
CA ARG A 61 -19.28 3.44 1.08
C ARG A 61 -18.54 4.42 1.99
N GLN A 62 -17.51 3.92 2.65
CA GLN A 62 -16.69 4.69 3.58
C GLN A 62 -15.22 4.41 3.24
N LEU A 63 -14.45 5.45 3.01
CA LEU A 63 -13.03 5.35 2.73
C LEU A 63 -12.21 5.08 4.01
N THR A 64 -12.86 4.52 5.03
CA THR A 64 -12.27 4.19 6.32
C THR A 64 -12.47 2.71 6.61
N THR A 65 -11.65 2.19 7.49
CA THR A 65 -11.77 0.85 8.06
C THR A 65 -11.72 0.94 9.58
N ASP A 66 -12.14 -0.11 10.25
CA ASP A 66 -11.97 -0.25 11.68
C ASP A 66 -10.82 -1.22 11.99
N GLU A 67 -10.11 -0.97 13.08
CA GLU A 67 -8.98 -1.80 13.47
C GLU A 67 -9.37 -3.25 13.70
N SER A 68 -10.53 -3.50 14.28
CA SER A 68 -11.04 -4.86 14.53
C SER A 68 -11.17 -5.68 13.23
N ILE A 69 -11.45 -5.01 12.11
CA ILE A 69 -11.63 -5.64 10.80
C ILE A 69 -10.29 -6.14 10.26
N TYR A 70 -9.26 -5.29 10.23
CA TYR A 70 -7.97 -5.75 9.72
C TYR A 70 -7.20 -6.61 10.71
N VAL A 71 -7.43 -6.50 12.01
CA VAL A 71 -6.91 -7.46 13.01
C VAL A 71 -7.47 -8.86 12.73
N LYS A 72 -8.78 -8.95 12.48
CA LYS A 72 -9.39 -10.23 12.09
C LYS A 72 -8.79 -10.76 10.78
N ALA A 73 -8.58 -9.91 9.79
CA ALA A 73 -7.95 -10.32 8.53
C ALA A 73 -6.52 -10.83 8.74
N ILE A 74 -5.73 -10.22 9.63
CA ILE A 74 -4.40 -10.71 10.00
C ILE A 74 -4.48 -12.12 10.60
N ASP A 75 -5.36 -12.32 11.58
CA ASP A 75 -5.50 -13.62 12.23
C ASP A 75 -5.94 -14.72 11.25
N ASP A 76 -6.87 -14.40 10.36
CA ASP A 76 -7.34 -15.33 9.33
C ASP A 76 -6.23 -15.64 8.29
N ALA A 77 -5.44 -14.63 7.89
CA ALA A 77 -4.29 -14.83 7.00
C ALA A 77 -3.27 -15.81 7.59
N VAL A 78 -2.96 -15.63 8.87
CA VAL A 78 -2.06 -16.53 9.61
C VAL A 78 -2.65 -17.94 9.69
N ALA A 79 -3.93 -18.07 9.98
CA ALA A 79 -4.62 -19.37 10.06
C ALA A 79 -4.69 -20.08 8.71
N LEU A 80 -4.78 -19.33 7.60
CA LEU A 80 -4.79 -19.84 6.23
C LEU A 80 -3.39 -20.15 5.68
N GLY A 81 -2.33 -19.87 6.44
CA GLY A 81 -0.96 -20.20 6.07
C GLY A 81 -0.26 -19.18 5.20
N ALA A 82 -0.53 -17.90 5.40
CA ALA A 82 0.24 -16.84 4.74
C ALA A 82 1.71 -16.87 5.19
N ASP A 83 2.64 -16.65 4.27
CA ASP A 83 4.06 -16.45 4.56
C ASP A 83 4.36 -14.97 4.88
N THR A 84 3.63 -14.08 4.22
CA THR A 84 3.77 -12.63 4.41
C THR A 84 2.43 -11.94 4.27
N ILE A 85 2.25 -10.85 5.00
CA ILE A 85 1.07 -9.98 4.94
C ILE A 85 1.54 -8.59 4.55
N ASN A 86 0.96 -8.03 3.45
CA ASN A 86 1.16 -6.66 3.07
C ASN A 86 -0.03 -5.80 3.51
N MET A 87 0.26 -4.70 4.20
CA MET A 87 -0.72 -3.74 4.65
C MET A 87 -0.38 -2.34 4.12
N SER A 88 -0.88 -2.02 2.93
CA SER A 88 -0.75 -0.67 2.34
C SER A 88 -1.86 0.25 2.85
N LEU A 89 -1.90 0.42 4.16
CA LEU A 89 -2.89 1.23 4.87
C LEU A 89 -2.25 1.89 6.09
N GLY A 90 -2.87 2.93 6.59
CA GLY A 90 -2.40 3.62 7.78
C GLY A 90 -3.17 4.89 8.06
N SER A 91 -2.92 5.46 9.22
CA SER A 91 -3.46 6.72 9.68
C SER A 91 -2.37 7.56 10.33
N ALA A 92 -2.37 8.85 10.04
CA ALA A 92 -1.46 9.84 10.61
C ALA A 92 -1.78 10.12 12.09
N THR A 93 -1.55 9.16 12.94
CA THR A 93 -1.86 9.29 14.38
C THR A 93 -0.68 9.73 15.23
N GLY A 94 0.45 10.03 14.61
CA GLY A 94 1.70 10.28 15.35
C GLY A 94 2.22 9.03 16.06
N GLY A 95 3.52 8.86 16.10
CA GLY A 95 4.13 7.75 16.82
C GLY A 95 3.80 7.87 18.31
N THR A 96 2.85 7.12 18.77
CA THR A 96 2.58 6.97 20.18
C THR A 96 3.16 5.66 20.69
N VAL A 97 3.68 5.70 21.89
CA VAL A 97 4.19 4.52 22.59
C VAL A 97 3.07 3.49 22.86
N ASN A 98 1.82 3.91 22.75
CA ASN A 98 0.65 3.06 22.94
C ASN A 98 0.03 2.69 21.58
N VAL A 99 0.66 1.77 20.89
CA VAL A 99 -0.01 1.06 19.81
C VAL A 99 -1.15 0.26 20.41
N ASN A 100 -2.30 0.23 19.74
CA ASN A 100 -3.45 -0.51 20.22
C ASN A 100 -3.04 -1.96 20.52
N THR A 101 -3.39 -2.41 21.70
CA THR A 101 -3.00 -3.73 22.19
C THR A 101 -3.53 -4.88 21.34
N SER A 102 -4.69 -4.72 20.70
CA SER A 102 -5.29 -5.75 19.83
C SER A 102 -4.47 -5.97 18.55
N LEU A 103 -4.07 -4.88 17.92
CA LEU A 103 -3.25 -4.91 16.74
C LEU A 103 -1.84 -5.43 17.04
N GLN A 104 -1.21 -4.91 18.10
CA GLN A 104 0.10 -5.37 18.53
C GLN A 104 0.09 -6.88 18.78
N ALA A 105 -0.93 -7.38 19.49
CA ALA A 105 -1.08 -8.80 19.75
C ALA A 105 -1.30 -9.62 18.46
N ALA A 106 -2.01 -9.09 17.45
CA ALA A 106 -2.19 -9.77 16.17
C ALA A 106 -0.86 -9.88 15.40
N ILE A 107 -0.07 -8.82 15.38
CA ILE A 107 1.26 -8.82 14.74
C ILE A 107 2.20 -9.79 15.45
N GLU A 108 2.19 -9.83 16.77
CA GLU A 108 2.98 -10.79 17.55
C GLU A 108 2.58 -12.25 17.28
N ARG A 109 1.26 -12.52 17.16
CA ARG A 109 0.78 -13.85 16.76
C ARG A 109 1.26 -14.24 15.37
N ALA A 110 1.19 -13.32 14.40
CA ALA A 110 1.70 -13.53 13.06
C ALA A 110 3.20 -13.87 13.08
N ARG A 111 3.98 -13.03 13.76
CA ARG A 111 5.42 -13.22 13.92
C ARG A 111 5.77 -14.56 14.60
N ALA A 112 5.05 -14.93 15.65
CA ALA A 112 5.25 -16.19 16.35
C ALA A 112 4.99 -17.43 15.47
N LYS A 113 4.23 -17.25 14.38
CA LYS A 113 3.99 -18.26 13.35
C LYS A 113 4.94 -18.16 12.16
N GLY A 114 5.92 -17.26 12.21
CA GLY A 114 6.87 -17.04 11.13
C GLY A 114 6.33 -16.18 9.97
N VAL A 115 5.19 -15.54 10.14
CA VAL A 115 4.58 -14.67 9.12
C VAL A 115 5.13 -13.26 9.26
N SER A 116 5.67 -12.72 8.18
CA SER A 116 6.16 -11.35 8.12
C SER A 116 5.00 -10.37 7.86
N VAL A 117 4.88 -9.34 8.69
CA VAL A 117 3.88 -8.27 8.50
C VAL A 117 4.57 -7.01 8.00
N VAL A 118 4.30 -6.63 6.76
CA VAL A 118 4.93 -5.51 6.06
C VAL A 118 3.91 -4.39 5.89
N ILE A 119 4.21 -3.21 6.41
CA ILE A 119 3.25 -2.12 6.53
C ILE A 119 3.82 -0.83 5.92
N ALA A 120 3.00 -0.11 5.15
CA ALA A 120 3.39 1.18 4.61
C ALA A 120 3.65 2.20 5.72
N ALA A 121 4.78 2.91 5.66
CA ALA A 121 5.12 3.95 6.63
C ALA A 121 4.19 5.17 6.61
N GLY A 122 3.41 5.32 5.56
CA GLY A 122 2.44 6.40 5.39
C GLY A 122 2.87 7.45 4.37
N ASN A 123 1.98 8.43 4.18
CA ASN A 123 2.16 9.52 3.20
C ASN A 123 2.21 10.89 3.85
N ASP A 124 2.26 10.95 5.18
CA ASP A 124 2.20 12.19 5.93
C ASP A 124 3.61 12.75 6.14
N ASN A 125 3.79 13.99 5.76
CA ASN A 125 5.08 14.65 5.85
C ASN A 125 5.25 15.48 7.13
N THR A 126 4.13 15.72 7.83
CA THR A 126 4.11 16.57 9.01
C THR A 126 3.11 16.05 10.04
N PHE A 127 3.31 16.42 11.29
CA PHE A 127 2.39 16.11 12.36
C PHE A 127 1.03 16.78 12.13
N GLY A 128 0.01 15.96 12.07
CA GLY A 128 -1.36 16.42 11.85
C GLY A 128 -1.74 16.57 10.36
N SER A 129 -2.90 16.04 10.04
CA SER A 129 -3.46 16.15 8.69
C SER A 129 -3.78 17.61 8.37
N GLY A 130 -3.32 18.11 7.23
CA GLY A 130 -3.59 19.45 6.74
C GLY A 130 -2.43 20.45 6.86
N TYR A 131 -1.35 20.12 7.48
CA TYR A 131 -0.15 20.95 7.47
C TYR A 131 0.74 20.58 6.29
N SER A 132 0.82 21.47 5.32
CA SER A 132 1.65 21.25 4.11
C SER A 132 3.13 21.62 4.29
N LYS A 133 3.47 22.25 5.41
CA LYS A 133 4.85 22.68 5.69
C LYS A 133 5.13 22.57 7.19
N PRO A 134 6.32 22.09 7.57
CA PRO A 134 6.74 22.13 8.98
C PRO A 134 6.83 23.58 9.46
N LEU A 135 6.49 23.79 10.72
CA LEU A 135 6.76 25.07 11.36
C LEU A 135 8.26 25.26 11.48
N VAL A 136 8.75 26.46 11.14
CA VAL A 136 10.18 26.78 11.16
C VAL A 136 10.81 26.56 12.53
N GLU A 137 10.04 26.81 13.59
CA GLU A 137 10.50 26.71 14.98
C GLU A 137 10.44 25.29 15.54
N ASN A 138 9.63 24.42 14.93
CA ASN A 138 9.50 23.01 15.32
C ASN A 138 9.29 22.16 14.07
N PRO A 139 10.35 21.95 13.27
CA PRO A 139 10.23 21.20 12.04
C PRO A 139 10.01 19.73 12.36
N ASP A 140 8.82 19.23 12.02
CA ASP A 140 8.49 17.82 12.00
C ASP A 140 8.68 17.32 10.57
N TYR A 141 9.75 16.60 10.36
CA TYR A 141 10.20 16.20 9.00
C TYR A 141 9.70 14.86 8.53
N GLY A 142 8.89 14.21 9.29
CA GLY A 142 8.34 12.95 8.85
C GLY A 142 7.55 12.26 9.94
N LEU A 143 6.41 11.79 9.55
CA LEU A 143 5.53 11.04 10.39
C LEU A 143 5.39 9.62 9.87
N VAL A 144 5.72 8.67 10.70
CA VAL A 144 5.42 7.27 10.44
C VAL A 144 4.03 6.96 10.96
N SER A 145 3.16 6.52 10.05
CA SER A 145 1.75 6.28 10.35
C SER A 145 1.55 4.99 11.18
N SER A 146 0.51 4.96 11.99
CA SER A 146 0.01 3.70 12.55
C SER A 146 -0.76 2.94 11.45
N PRO A 147 -0.64 1.59 11.32
CA PRO A 147 -0.01 0.67 12.27
C PRO A 147 1.47 0.34 12.01
N SER A 148 2.17 1.01 11.10
CA SER A 148 3.55 0.62 10.77
C SER A 148 4.56 0.86 11.89
N VAL A 149 4.16 1.58 12.93
CA VAL A 149 4.93 1.76 14.18
C VAL A 149 4.81 0.59 15.16
N ALA A 150 3.99 -0.41 14.85
CA ALA A 150 3.80 -1.57 15.70
C ALA A 150 5.08 -2.40 15.80
N GLU A 151 5.43 -2.83 17.01
CA GLU A 151 6.60 -3.66 17.23
C GLU A 151 6.48 -5.00 16.51
N GLY A 152 7.55 -5.44 15.86
CA GLY A 152 7.57 -6.69 15.11
C GLY A 152 7.02 -6.60 13.69
N SER A 153 6.52 -5.45 13.25
CA SER A 153 6.22 -5.17 11.85
C SER A 153 7.45 -4.67 11.09
N ILE A 154 7.39 -4.73 9.77
CA ILE A 154 8.37 -4.13 8.87
C ILE A 154 7.74 -2.87 8.28
N SER A 155 8.18 -1.71 8.75
CA SER A 155 7.73 -0.42 8.21
C SER A 155 8.48 -0.08 6.93
N VAL A 156 7.74 0.18 5.84
CA VAL A 156 8.33 0.44 4.52
C VAL A 156 7.96 1.84 4.05
N ALA A 157 8.98 2.67 3.85
CA ALA A 157 8.87 3.99 3.26
C ALA A 157 9.36 4.00 1.82
N SER A 158 8.80 4.87 1.00
CA SER A 158 9.26 5.10 -0.36
C SER A 158 10.50 5.97 -0.40
N VAL A 159 11.32 5.77 -1.41
CA VAL A 159 12.42 6.66 -1.78
C VAL A 159 12.17 7.22 -3.17
N ASN A 160 12.46 8.50 -3.37
CA ASN A 160 12.35 9.08 -4.70
C ASN A 160 13.40 8.48 -5.63
N ASN A 161 12.96 8.04 -6.81
CA ASN A 161 13.87 7.62 -7.86
C ASN A 161 14.75 8.79 -8.30
N THR A 162 16.04 8.55 -8.43
CA THR A 162 17.00 9.51 -8.99
C THR A 162 16.97 9.52 -10.52
N VAL A 163 16.41 8.47 -11.14
CA VAL A 163 16.26 8.36 -12.59
C VAL A 163 14.78 8.28 -12.92
N LEU A 164 14.30 9.28 -13.65
CA LEU A 164 12.93 9.29 -14.19
C LEU A 164 13.00 8.92 -15.66
N THR A 165 12.20 7.93 -16.08
CA THR A 165 11.95 7.69 -17.49
C THR A 165 10.84 8.64 -17.93
N GLU A 166 11.20 9.65 -18.71
CA GLU A 166 10.23 10.59 -19.30
C GLU A 166 9.97 10.19 -20.76
N GLN A 167 8.72 10.29 -21.17
CA GLN A 167 8.39 10.23 -22.60
C GLN A 167 8.83 11.54 -23.24
N VAL A 168 9.68 11.43 -24.24
CA VAL A 168 10.16 12.58 -25.01
C VAL A 168 9.80 12.40 -26.47
N MET A 169 9.41 13.50 -27.13
CA MET A 169 9.28 13.51 -28.58
C MET A 169 10.61 14.01 -29.18
N ALA A 170 11.22 13.18 -30.00
CA ALA A 170 12.38 13.60 -30.79
C ALA A 170 11.89 14.17 -32.13
N VAL A 171 12.09 15.45 -32.36
CA VAL A 171 11.80 16.08 -33.65
C VAL A 171 13.13 16.14 -34.42
N HIS A 172 13.18 15.36 -35.54
CA HIS A 172 14.36 15.36 -36.39
C HIS A 172 14.54 16.71 -37.07
N GLY A 173 15.73 17.27 -36.97
CA GLY A 173 16.06 18.57 -37.57
C GLY A 173 15.98 19.76 -36.61
N LEU A 174 15.64 19.54 -35.35
CA LEU A 174 15.74 20.53 -34.28
C LEU A 174 16.79 20.09 -33.25
N GLU A 175 17.62 21.02 -32.80
CA GLU A 175 18.66 20.75 -31.82
C GLU A 175 18.17 20.53 -30.39
N LYS A 176 16.85 20.59 -30.16
CA LYS A 176 16.26 20.47 -28.82
C LYS A 176 15.12 19.47 -28.80
N ASN A 177 15.12 18.63 -27.78
CA ASN A 177 14.01 17.75 -27.46
C ASN A 177 12.95 18.51 -26.66
N ALA A 178 11.70 18.36 -27.04
CA ALA A 178 10.57 18.87 -26.26
C ALA A 178 10.14 17.82 -25.23
N LYS A 179 9.98 18.21 -23.98
CA LYS A 179 9.41 17.37 -22.94
C LYS A 179 7.89 17.49 -22.95
N LEU A 180 7.21 16.36 -22.85
CA LEU A 180 5.77 16.33 -22.63
C LEU A 180 5.48 16.70 -21.18
N GLN A 181 4.75 17.78 -20.93
CA GLN A 181 4.23 18.09 -19.62
C GLN A 181 2.86 17.41 -19.45
N ASN A 182 2.74 16.52 -18.48
CA ASN A 182 1.48 15.81 -18.14
C ASN A 182 0.82 15.12 -19.34
N GLY A 183 1.61 14.55 -20.26
CA GLY A 183 1.09 13.88 -21.44
C GLY A 183 0.41 14.78 -22.48
N LYS A 184 0.59 16.09 -22.36
CA LYS A 184 0.11 17.10 -23.32
C LYS A 184 1.27 18.00 -23.75
N PHE A 185 1.23 18.38 -25.05
CA PHE A 185 2.05 19.46 -25.60
C PHE A 185 1.49 20.81 -25.19
#